data_8b41912a04ce186c12abcb7800000b32
#
_entry.id   8b41912a04ce186c12abcb7800000b32
#
_cell.length_a   1.000
_cell.length_b   1.000
_cell.length_c   1.000
_cell.angle_alpha   90.00
_cell.angle_beta   90.00
_cell.angle_gamma   90.00
#
_symmetry.space_group_name_H-M   'P 1'
#
loop_
_entity.id
_entity.type
_entity.pdbx_description
1 polymer ?
#
loop_
_entity_poly.entity_id
_entity_poly.type
_entity_poly.pdbx_seq_one_letter_code
_entity_poly.pdbx_strand_id
1 'polypeptide(L)'
;MAFDGIVVANLVHELKEQLLNGRIAKIAQPEADELLLTIKSPKGQRRLSISASASLPLIYLTDANKPSPMTAPNFCMLLRKHIANGRIVDIWQPKLERIIHFTIEHLDELGDLCRKDLIVEIMGKHSNIIFCTSDGTIIDSIKHVSAQMSSVREVLPGRDYFIPDTMEKADPLTISEAEFHTLLRAKPMPVSKAIYTSFTGISPVTAEEICFLSSIDSRLPASELSADVCVHFHNQFCIYLSAVREGQFSPSVYYDGKEPKEFASLGLEHLHAYHRETFSSISHVLETYYATKNQITRIRQKSADLRHIVQTALERARKKYALQMRQLSDTEDRDKYKVYGELIHTYGYNLEPGAKVLEALNYYNNEMVKIPLDTTKTPLENAQRSFEKYNKQKRTFEALSALTEETKEDITYLESVSTALDIALSEEDLAEIKEELIHSGYMRRKFTKKKVKIKNKPLHYLSSDGYHIYVGKNNLQNDWLTFEFAVGNDWWFHAKNTPGSHVVVRTNGDELPDRTFEEAGRLAAYYSKARGGEKVEIDYIEKKHVKKPKGAKPGFVVYYTNYSLIIDSDIGDLKEISD
;
A
#
# COMPACT_ATOMS: atom_id res chain seq x y z
N MET A 1 11.12 -2.87 -10.75
CA MET A 1 10.26 -4.03 -11.01
C MET A 1 11.03 -5.25 -10.57
N ALA A 2 10.52 -5.97 -9.60
CA ALA A 2 11.16 -7.19 -9.08
C ALA A 2 11.24 -8.33 -10.11
N PHE A 3 10.36 -8.35 -11.11
CA PHE A 3 10.38 -9.33 -12.18
C PHE A 3 11.49 -8.98 -13.18
N ASP A 4 12.72 -9.36 -12.84
CA ASP A 4 13.93 -9.10 -13.62
C ASP A 4 14.47 -10.37 -14.32
N GLY A 5 15.64 -10.25 -14.94
CA GLY A 5 16.24 -11.37 -15.65
C GLY A 5 16.65 -12.53 -14.75
N ILE A 6 16.98 -12.26 -13.48
CA ILE A 6 17.35 -13.29 -12.50
C ILE A 6 16.10 -14.08 -12.08
N VAL A 7 14.97 -13.42 -11.91
CA VAL A 7 13.68 -14.11 -11.66
C VAL A 7 13.30 -14.99 -12.85
N VAL A 8 13.52 -14.51 -14.08
CA VAL A 8 13.29 -15.32 -15.28
C VAL A 8 14.24 -16.52 -15.34
N ALA A 9 15.51 -16.35 -14.96
CA ALA A 9 16.47 -17.47 -14.90
C ALA A 9 16.02 -18.55 -13.91
N ASN A 10 15.54 -18.15 -12.73
CA ASN A 10 14.98 -19.09 -11.77
C ASN A 10 13.72 -19.79 -12.30
N LEU A 11 12.81 -19.04 -12.95
CA LEU A 11 11.65 -19.63 -13.61
C LEU A 11 12.05 -20.65 -14.67
N VAL A 12 12.99 -20.34 -15.54
CA VAL A 12 13.48 -21.27 -16.58
C VAL A 12 14.06 -22.52 -15.93
N HIS A 13 14.80 -22.38 -14.83
CA HIS A 13 15.32 -23.53 -14.07
C HIS A 13 14.17 -24.42 -13.55
N GLU A 14 13.19 -23.84 -12.87
CA GLU A 14 12.00 -24.55 -12.36
C GLU A 14 11.19 -25.18 -13.50
N LEU A 15 10.90 -24.43 -14.57
CA LEU A 15 10.11 -24.91 -15.70
C LEU A 15 10.83 -26.05 -16.45
N LYS A 16 12.16 -26.01 -16.61
CA LYS A 16 12.93 -27.15 -17.14
C LYS A 16 12.73 -28.37 -16.26
N GLU A 17 12.90 -28.21 -14.96
CA GLU A 17 12.77 -29.32 -14.02
C GLU A 17 11.37 -29.95 -14.04
N GLN A 18 10.31 -29.14 -14.16
CA GLN A 18 8.91 -29.58 -14.04
C GLN A 18 8.27 -29.97 -15.39
N LEU A 19 8.68 -29.35 -16.50
CA LEU A 19 7.95 -29.45 -17.78
C LEU A 19 8.74 -30.08 -18.92
N LEU A 20 10.08 -30.20 -18.82
CA LEU A 20 10.88 -30.77 -19.90
C LEU A 20 10.41 -32.19 -20.25
N ASN A 21 10.34 -32.50 -21.54
CA ASN A 21 9.77 -33.72 -22.11
C ASN A 21 8.26 -33.92 -21.85
N GLY A 22 7.58 -32.93 -21.26
CA GLY A 22 6.13 -32.94 -21.07
C GLY A 22 5.38 -32.71 -22.38
N ARG A 23 4.15 -33.28 -22.48
CA ARG A 23 3.25 -33.06 -23.62
C ARG A 23 2.15 -32.05 -23.26
N ILE A 24 1.87 -31.14 -24.19
CA ILE A 24 0.81 -30.13 -24.06
C ILE A 24 -0.54 -30.79 -24.24
N ALA A 25 -1.18 -31.17 -23.12
CA ALA A 25 -2.46 -31.89 -23.14
C ALA A 25 -3.69 -30.98 -23.39
N LYS A 26 -3.62 -29.69 -22.95
CA LYS A 26 -4.72 -28.74 -23.14
C LYS A 26 -4.17 -27.34 -23.30
N ILE A 27 -4.75 -26.56 -24.22
CA ILE A 27 -4.49 -25.14 -24.45
C ILE A 27 -5.79 -24.40 -24.24
N ALA A 28 -5.78 -23.41 -23.36
CA ALA A 28 -6.90 -22.53 -23.08
C ALA A 28 -6.43 -21.07 -23.09
N GLN A 29 -7.31 -20.17 -23.45
CA GLN A 29 -7.12 -18.71 -23.41
C GLN A 29 -8.27 -18.11 -22.62
N PRO A 30 -8.13 -18.02 -21.27
CA PRO A 30 -9.18 -17.50 -20.40
C PRO A 30 -9.53 -16.05 -20.65
N GLU A 31 -8.50 -15.22 -20.88
CA GLU A 31 -8.61 -13.79 -21.17
C GLU A 31 -7.95 -13.45 -22.52
N ALA A 32 -8.20 -12.25 -23.04
CA ALA A 32 -7.68 -11.83 -24.34
C ALA A 32 -6.14 -11.88 -24.42
N ASP A 33 -5.45 -11.68 -23.32
CA ASP A 33 -3.98 -11.62 -23.22
C ASP A 33 -3.39 -12.68 -22.27
N GLU A 34 -4.13 -13.77 -21.98
CA GLU A 34 -3.69 -14.84 -21.08
C GLU A 34 -3.84 -16.24 -21.72
N LEU A 35 -2.80 -17.08 -21.60
CA LEU A 35 -2.84 -18.49 -21.93
C LEU A 35 -2.73 -19.36 -20.66
N LEU A 36 -3.43 -20.50 -20.67
CA LEU A 36 -3.32 -21.55 -19.67
C LEU A 36 -3.01 -22.87 -20.38
N LEU A 37 -1.80 -23.38 -20.21
CA LEU A 37 -1.36 -24.64 -20.77
C LEU A 37 -1.43 -25.73 -19.70
N THR A 38 -2.07 -26.86 -20.00
CA THR A 38 -2.00 -28.07 -19.17
C THR A 38 -1.00 -29.01 -19.79
N ILE A 39 0.02 -29.37 -19.06
CA ILE A 39 1.17 -30.16 -19.53
C ILE A 39 1.24 -31.43 -18.69
N LYS A 40 1.34 -32.59 -19.36
CA LYS A 40 1.60 -33.89 -18.75
C LYS A 40 3.08 -34.19 -18.88
N SER A 41 3.84 -34.03 -17.80
CA SER A 41 5.27 -34.30 -17.72
C SER A 41 5.56 -35.60 -16.97
N PRO A 42 6.81 -36.10 -16.98
CA PRO A 42 7.20 -37.25 -16.15
C PRO A 42 6.97 -37.02 -14.65
N LYS A 43 6.95 -35.76 -14.18
CA LYS A 43 6.66 -35.39 -12.79
C LYS A 43 5.17 -35.17 -12.49
N GLY A 44 4.29 -35.51 -13.43
CA GLY A 44 2.84 -35.38 -13.28
C GLY A 44 2.23 -34.28 -14.13
N GLN A 45 0.96 -33.98 -13.88
CA GLN A 45 0.24 -32.93 -14.58
C GLN A 45 0.51 -31.58 -13.94
N ARG A 46 0.90 -30.59 -14.76
CA ARG A 46 1.13 -29.19 -14.33
C ARG A 46 0.31 -28.23 -15.19
N ARG A 47 -0.06 -27.09 -14.61
CA ARG A 47 -0.64 -25.98 -15.37
C ARG A 47 0.33 -24.82 -15.38
N LEU A 48 0.54 -24.26 -16.57
CA LEU A 48 1.37 -23.08 -16.79
C LEU A 48 0.44 -21.92 -17.19
N SER A 49 0.37 -20.90 -16.35
CA SER A 49 -0.34 -19.65 -16.62
C SER A 49 0.63 -18.67 -17.22
N ILE A 50 0.27 -18.05 -18.34
CA ILE A 50 1.09 -17.07 -19.07
C ILE A 50 0.21 -15.86 -19.35
N SER A 51 0.54 -14.70 -18.79
CA SER A 51 -0.16 -13.43 -19.01
C SER A 51 0.74 -12.42 -19.70
N ALA A 52 0.30 -11.92 -20.84
CA ALA A 52 0.90 -10.79 -21.53
C ALA A 52 0.23 -9.45 -21.16
N SER A 53 -0.49 -9.37 -20.03
CA SER A 53 -1.15 -8.14 -19.58
C SER A 53 -0.18 -6.97 -19.51
N ALA A 54 -0.62 -5.78 -19.95
CA ALA A 54 0.22 -4.59 -19.91
C ALA A 54 0.54 -4.13 -18.48
N SER A 55 -0.37 -4.39 -17.55
CA SER A 55 -0.24 -4.00 -16.13
C SER A 55 0.40 -5.09 -15.29
N LEU A 56 0.18 -6.37 -15.64
CA LEU A 56 0.61 -7.52 -14.85
C LEU A 56 1.04 -8.70 -15.74
N PRO A 57 2.17 -8.56 -16.47
CA PRO A 57 2.70 -9.68 -17.23
C PRO A 57 3.36 -10.68 -16.30
N LEU A 58 2.95 -11.95 -16.40
CA LEU A 58 3.39 -13.02 -15.52
C LEU A 58 3.48 -14.36 -16.25
N ILE A 59 4.37 -15.22 -15.78
CA ILE A 59 4.40 -16.63 -16.12
C ILE A 59 4.74 -17.43 -14.85
N TYR A 60 3.95 -18.46 -14.53
CA TYR A 60 4.16 -19.30 -13.35
C TYR A 60 3.35 -20.60 -13.44
N LEU A 61 3.81 -21.62 -12.72
CA LEU A 61 3.06 -22.84 -12.49
C LEU A 61 1.96 -22.61 -11.44
N THR A 62 0.76 -23.14 -11.67
CA THR A 62 -0.39 -22.99 -10.77
C THR A 62 -1.25 -24.23 -10.74
N ASP A 63 -1.91 -24.47 -9.62
CA ASP A 63 -2.96 -25.48 -9.50
C ASP A 63 -4.35 -24.92 -9.84
N ALA A 64 -4.47 -23.61 -9.96
CA ALA A 64 -5.71 -22.94 -10.30
C ALA A 64 -6.20 -23.29 -11.71
N ASN A 65 -7.50 -23.47 -11.86
CA ASN A 65 -8.16 -23.61 -13.15
C ASN A 65 -9.04 -22.39 -13.40
N LYS A 66 -8.84 -21.74 -14.54
CA LYS A 66 -9.65 -20.56 -14.92
C LYS A 66 -10.73 -20.99 -15.91
N PRO A 67 -11.97 -20.47 -15.79
CA PRO A 67 -13.00 -20.69 -16.78
C PRO A 67 -12.55 -20.12 -18.14
N SER A 68 -12.83 -20.84 -19.21
CA SER A 68 -12.53 -20.40 -20.56
C SER A 68 -13.79 -19.87 -21.24
N PRO A 69 -13.70 -18.91 -22.16
CA PRO A 69 -14.84 -18.44 -22.93
C PRO A 69 -15.44 -19.59 -23.76
N MET A 70 -16.75 -19.52 -24.06
CA MET A 70 -17.44 -20.56 -24.85
C MET A 70 -16.84 -20.73 -26.23
N THR A 71 -16.37 -19.64 -26.84
CA THR A 71 -15.66 -19.65 -28.13
C THR A 71 -14.20 -19.32 -27.90
N ALA A 72 -13.29 -20.23 -28.27
CA ALA A 72 -11.86 -20.00 -28.13
C ALA A 72 -11.37 -18.92 -29.11
N PRO A 73 -10.52 -17.97 -28.65
CA PRO A 73 -9.91 -16.97 -29.53
C PRO A 73 -9.03 -17.59 -30.63
N ASN A 74 -8.84 -16.86 -31.74
CA ASN A 74 -8.11 -17.35 -32.91
C ASN A 74 -6.69 -17.83 -32.57
N PHE A 75 -5.93 -17.10 -31.76
CA PHE A 75 -4.60 -17.49 -31.34
C PHE A 75 -4.59 -18.83 -30.58
N CYS A 76 -5.56 -19.05 -29.70
CA CYS A 76 -5.74 -20.33 -29.01
C CYS A 76 -6.04 -21.48 -29.99
N MET A 77 -6.90 -21.23 -30.97
CA MET A 77 -7.24 -22.24 -31.99
C MET A 77 -6.04 -22.58 -32.87
N LEU A 78 -5.23 -21.57 -33.23
CA LEU A 78 -4.00 -21.76 -33.99
C LEU A 78 -2.98 -22.58 -33.19
N LEU A 79 -2.76 -22.28 -31.92
CA LEU A 79 -1.88 -23.08 -31.07
C LEU A 79 -2.38 -24.54 -30.93
N ARG A 80 -3.70 -24.74 -30.78
CA ARG A 80 -4.29 -26.10 -30.75
C ARG A 80 -4.03 -26.87 -32.04
N LYS A 81 -4.13 -26.22 -33.17
CA LYS A 81 -3.86 -26.84 -34.48
C LYS A 81 -2.40 -27.31 -34.59
N HIS A 82 -1.44 -26.52 -34.11
CA HIS A 82 -0.03 -26.75 -34.36
C HIS A 82 0.71 -27.49 -33.25
N ILE A 83 0.37 -27.25 -31.97
CA ILE A 83 1.16 -27.78 -30.85
C ILE A 83 0.35 -28.59 -29.82
N ALA A 84 -0.93 -28.93 -30.10
CA ALA A 84 -1.64 -29.88 -29.26
C ALA A 84 -0.92 -31.25 -29.29
N ASN A 85 -0.72 -31.85 -28.10
CA ASN A 85 0.07 -33.06 -27.87
C ASN A 85 1.57 -32.94 -28.21
N GLY A 86 2.04 -31.76 -28.60
CA GLY A 86 3.47 -31.47 -28.83
C GLY A 86 4.27 -31.66 -27.54
N ARG A 87 5.54 -32.07 -27.71
CA ARG A 87 6.49 -32.31 -26.62
C ARG A 87 7.39 -31.09 -26.44
N ILE A 88 7.50 -30.59 -25.21
CA ILE A 88 8.47 -29.52 -24.87
C ILE A 88 9.85 -30.13 -24.79
N VAL A 89 10.74 -29.76 -25.73
CA VAL A 89 12.09 -30.31 -25.83
C VAL A 89 13.16 -29.39 -25.28
N ASP A 90 12.91 -28.08 -25.21
CA ASP A 90 13.78 -27.13 -24.51
C ASP A 90 12.96 -25.94 -23.96
N ILE A 91 13.51 -25.33 -22.92
CA ILE A 91 13.00 -24.09 -22.30
C ILE A 91 14.23 -23.25 -21.99
N TRP A 92 14.38 -22.08 -22.60
CA TRP A 92 15.59 -21.30 -22.42
C TRP A 92 15.35 -19.79 -22.41
N GLN A 93 16.31 -19.05 -21.89
CA GLN A 93 16.32 -17.60 -21.76
C GLN A 93 17.53 -17.06 -22.54
N PRO A 94 17.35 -16.08 -23.45
CA PRO A 94 18.47 -15.42 -24.10
C PRO A 94 19.18 -14.48 -23.12
N LYS A 95 20.45 -14.77 -22.80
CA LYS A 95 21.22 -14.05 -21.78
C LYS A 95 20.42 -13.97 -20.46
N LEU A 96 20.26 -12.78 -19.89
CA LEU A 96 19.31 -12.50 -18.80
C LEU A 96 18.13 -11.61 -19.24
N GLU A 97 17.67 -11.74 -20.48
CA GLU A 97 16.48 -11.02 -20.96
C GLU A 97 15.21 -11.53 -20.27
N ARG A 98 14.19 -10.68 -20.21
CA ARG A 98 12.88 -11.08 -19.69
C ARG A 98 12.05 -11.79 -20.76
N ILE A 99 12.64 -12.81 -21.35
CA ILE A 99 12.09 -13.59 -22.45
C ILE A 99 12.31 -15.07 -22.16
N ILE A 100 11.28 -15.88 -22.37
CA ILE A 100 11.37 -17.35 -22.24
C ILE A 100 10.95 -17.97 -23.56
N HIS A 101 11.79 -18.84 -24.08
CA HIS A 101 11.51 -19.66 -25.25
C HIS A 101 11.12 -21.08 -24.83
N PHE A 102 10.05 -21.59 -25.42
CA PHE A 102 9.64 -22.99 -25.33
C PHE A 102 9.78 -23.61 -26.72
N THR A 103 10.74 -24.47 -26.90
CA THR A 103 10.89 -25.24 -28.14
C THR A 103 10.02 -26.48 -28.07
N ILE A 104 9.05 -26.59 -28.98
CA ILE A 104 8.03 -27.62 -28.99
C ILE A 104 8.16 -28.47 -30.25
N GLU A 105 8.30 -29.76 -30.05
CA GLU A 105 8.37 -30.76 -31.09
C GLU A 105 6.98 -31.38 -31.31
N HIS A 106 6.53 -31.40 -32.54
CA HIS A 106 5.22 -31.96 -32.91
C HIS A 106 5.25 -32.58 -34.30
N LEU A 107 4.24 -33.36 -34.65
CA LEU A 107 4.06 -33.87 -36.00
C LEU A 107 3.26 -32.85 -36.82
N ASP A 108 3.68 -32.56 -38.03
CA ASP A 108 2.93 -31.73 -38.98
C ASP A 108 1.76 -32.50 -39.62
N GLU A 109 1.06 -31.86 -40.55
CA GLU A 109 -0.08 -32.47 -41.27
C GLU A 109 0.33 -33.67 -42.16
N LEU A 110 1.61 -33.79 -42.54
CA LEU A 110 2.15 -34.92 -43.28
C LEU A 110 2.71 -36.04 -42.41
N GLY A 111 2.80 -35.80 -41.10
CA GLY A 111 3.35 -36.72 -40.12
C GLY A 111 4.87 -36.55 -39.90
N ASP A 112 5.47 -35.53 -40.48
CA ASP A 112 6.88 -35.23 -40.29
C ASP A 112 7.12 -34.51 -38.96
N LEU A 113 8.27 -34.79 -38.32
CA LEU A 113 8.65 -34.19 -37.06
C LEU A 113 9.16 -32.77 -37.27
N CYS A 114 8.40 -31.80 -36.72
CA CYS A 114 8.70 -30.38 -36.82
C CYS A 114 8.96 -29.77 -35.44
N ARG A 115 9.68 -28.64 -35.40
CA ARG A 115 9.88 -27.83 -34.22
C ARG A 115 9.29 -26.44 -34.43
N LYS A 116 8.70 -25.89 -33.36
CA LYS A 116 8.20 -24.52 -33.29
C LYS A 116 8.50 -23.93 -31.92
N ASP A 117 8.63 -22.62 -31.89
CA ASP A 117 8.91 -21.88 -30.66
C ASP A 117 7.71 -21.08 -30.20
N LEU A 118 7.36 -21.24 -28.93
CA LEU A 118 6.46 -20.35 -28.22
C LEU A 118 7.30 -19.43 -27.35
N ILE A 119 7.29 -18.14 -27.66
CA ILE A 119 8.13 -17.12 -27.04
C ILE A 119 7.27 -16.24 -26.14
N VAL A 120 7.67 -16.10 -24.88
CA VAL A 120 6.99 -15.29 -23.89
C VAL A 120 7.87 -14.11 -23.49
N GLU A 121 7.42 -12.90 -23.80
CA GLU A 121 8.09 -11.66 -23.46
C GLU A 121 7.41 -10.97 -22.30
N ILE A 122 8.16 -10.64 -21.23
CA ILE A 122 7.69 -10.04 -19.98
C ILE A 122 8.25 -8.63 -19.86
N MET A 123 7.72 -7.69 -20.63
CA MET A 123 8.25 -6.34 -20.82
C MET A 123 7.21 -5.23 -20.50
N GLY A 124 6.38 -5.44 -19.46
CA GLY A 124 5.31 -4.50 -19.07
C GLY A 124 4.30 -4.29 -20.20
N LYS A 125 4.09 -3.07 -20.62
CA LYS A 125 3.14 -2.75 -21.71
C LYS A 125 3.50 -3.39 -23.07
N HIS A 126 4.76 -3.80 -23.26
CA HIS A 126 5.25 -4.45 -24.47
C HIS A 126 5.28 -5.97 -24.36
N SER A 127 4.74 -6.55 -23.29
CA SER A 127 4.66 -8.00 -23.12
C SER A 127 3.81 -8.64 -24.19
N ASN A 128 4.26 -9.81 -24.67
CA ASN A 128 3.61 -10.55 -25.74
C ASN A 128 3.82 -12.07 -25.60
N ILE A 129 3.01 -12.85 -26.28
CA ILE A 129 3.20 -14.29 -26.48
C ILE A 129 3.21 -14.51 -27.99
N ILE A 130 4.34 -14.95 -28.52
CA ILE A 130 4.63 -15.02 -29.95
C ILE A 130 4.88 -16.47 -30.32
N PHE A 131 4.29 -16.92 -31.41
CA PHE A 131 4.46 -18.26 -31.91
C PHE A 131 5.19 -18.24 -33.24
N CYS A 132 6.34 -18.92 -33.30
CA CYS A 132 7.26 -18.89 -34.45
C CYS A 132 7.52 -20.30 -34.99
N THR A 133 7.96 -20.33 -36.24
CA THR A 133 8.67 -21.48 -36.84
C THR A 133 10.09 -21.59 -36.27
N SER A 134 10.75 -22.70 -36.49
CA SER A 134 12.13 -22.93 -36.02
C SER A 134 13.18 -22.00 -36.67
N ASP A 135 12.89 -21.40 -37.79
CA ASP A 135 13.73 -20.40 -38.48
C ASP A 135 13.46 -18.96 -38.01
N GLY A 136 12.54 -18.77 -37.04
CA GLY A 136 12.23 -17.48 -36.44
C GLY A 136 11.11 -16.69 -37.12
N THR A 137 10.47 -17.24 -38.17
CA THR A 137 9.31 -16.55 -38.78
C THR A 137 8.11 -16.61 -37.89
N ILE A 138 7.46 -15.46 -37.62
CA ILE A 138 6.28 -15.34 -36.78
C ILE A 138 5.08 -15.97 -37.50
N ILE A 139 4.47 -16.99 -36.87
CA ILE A 139 3.24 -17.60 -37.33
C ILE A 139 2.05 -16.76 -36.87
N ASP A 140 2.05 -16.38 -35.58
CA ASP A 140 1.03 -15.48 -34.99
C ASP A 140 1.51 -15.02 -33.60
N SER A 141 0.75 -14.10 -32.99
CA SER A 141 0.99 -13.63 -31.62
C SER A 141 -0.32 -13.29 -30.92
N ILE A 142 -0.30 -13.32 -29.58
CA ILE A 142 -1.49 -12.96 -28.80
C ILE A 142 -1.83 -11.47 -28.92
N LYS A 143 -0.81 -10.64 -29.22
CA LYS A 143 -0.97 -9.20 -29.52
C LYS A 143 -0.24 -8.86 -30.81
N HIS A 144 -0.97 -8.42 -31.80
CA HIS A 144 -0.43 -7.90 -33.04
C HIS A 144 0.14 -6.49 -32.82
N VAL A 145 1.37 -6.25 -33.25
CA VAL A 145 2.05 -4.96 -33.18
C VAL A 145 2.42 -4.52 -34.59
N SER A 146 1.73 -3.52 -35.12
CA SER A 146 1.98 -2.93 -36.44
C SER A 146 3.03 -1.82 -36.39
N ALA A 147 3.55 -1.40 -37.55
CA ALA A 147 4.46 -0.26 -37.70
C ALA A 147 3.87 1.06 -37.14
N GLN A 148 2.55 1.19 -37.08
CA GLN A 148 1.90 2.36 -36.47
C GLN A 148 1.94 2.34 -34.93
N MET A 149 2.04 1.15 -34.31
CA MET A 149 2.07 0.95 -32.87
C MET A 149 3.50 0.94 -32.30
N SER A 150 4.48 0.57 -33.09
CA SER A 150 5.87 0.49 -32.69
C SER A 150 6.80 0.89 -33.82
N SER A 151 7.71 1.82 -33.56
CA SER A 151 8.80 2.19 -34.47
C SER A 151 10.01 1.23 -34.41
N VAL A 152 10.02 0.31 -33.43
CA VAL A 152 11.17 -0.57 -33.19
C VAL A 152 11.05 -1.87 -33.95
N ARG A 153 9.88 -2.52 -33.88
CA ARG A 153 9.62 -3.77 -34.62
C ARG A 153 8.12 -4.00 -34.82
N GLU A 154 7.80 -4.74 -35.84
CA GLU A 154 6.47 -5.31 -36.05
C GLU A 154 6.40 -6.73 -35.45
N VAL A 155 5.25 -7.09 -34.89
CA VAL A 155 4.94 -8.47 -34.48
C VAL A 155 3.65 -8.88 -35.17
N LEU A 156 3.81 -9.37 -36.40
CA LEU A 156 2.75 -9.76 -37.30
C LEU A 156 3.10 -11.09 -38.01
N PRO A 157 2.11 -11.88 -38.41
CA PRO A 157 2.37 -13.10 -39.20
C PRO A 157 3.23 -12.84 -40.44
N GLY A 158 4.20 -13.72 -40.66
CA GLY A 158 5.16 -13.66 -41.78
C GLY A 158 6.34 -12.69 -41.60
N ARG A 159 6.45 -12.01 -40.43
CA ARG A 159 7.63 -11.22 -40.08
C ARG A 159 8.63 -12.07 -39.30
N ASP A 160 9.91 -11.68 -39.36
CA ASP A 160 10.95 -12.33 -38.59
C ASP A 160 10.93 -11.85 -37.14
N TYR A 161 11.05 -12.80 -36.22
CA TYR A 161 11.21 -12.51 -34.82
C TYR A 161 12.64 -12.09 -34.52
N PHE A 162 12.82 -10.99 -33.83
CA PHE A 162 14.10 -10.58 -33.25
C PHE A 162 13.89 -9.84 -31.93
N ILE A 163 14.90 -9.91 -31.07
CA ILE A 163 14.94 -9.15 -29.83
C ILE A 163 15.47 -7.76 -30.14
N PRO A 164 14.71 -6.66 -29.90
CA PRO A 164 15.20 -5.33 -30.19
C PRO A 164 16.38 -4.97 -29.30
N ASP A 165 17.48 -4.63 -29.90
CA ASP A 165 18.66 -4.09 -29.22
C ASP A 165 18.47 -2.58 -29.01
N THR A 166 17.53 -2.20 -28.14
CA THR A 166 17.18 -0.79 -27.90
C THR A 166 18.09 -0.11 -26.88
N MET A 167 18.88 -0.87 -26.15
CA MET A 167 19.89 -0.40 -25.20
C MET A 167 21.09 -1.32 -25.32
N GLU A 168 22.26 -0.77 -25.65
CA GLU A 168 23.54 -1.47 -25.63
C GLU A 168 23.93 -1.90 -24.21
N LYS A 169 23.23 -2.92 -23.69
CA LYS A 169 23.49 -3.48 -22.37
C LYS A 169 24.41 -4.69 -22.51
N ALA A 170 25.44 -4.71 -21.67
CA ALA A 170 26.33 -5.84 -21.57
C ALA A 170 25.65 -7.05 -20.93
N ASP A 171 26.12 -8.24 -21.32
CA ASP A 171 25.73 -9.48 -20.67
C ASP A 171 26.42 -9.60 -19.30
N PRO A 172 25.68 -9.58 -18.18
CA PRO A 172 26.29 -9.60 -16.85
C PRO A 172 26.94 -10.94 -16.51
N LEU A 173 26.61 -12.02 -17.24
CA LEU A 173 27.16 -13.35 -17.00
C LEU A 173 28.54 -13.56 -17.62
N THR A 174 28.92 -12.74 -18.62
CA THR A 174 30.17 -12.93 -19.38
C THR A 174 31.09 -11.72 -19.37
N ILE A 175 30.69 -10.63 -18.69
CA ILE A 175 31.45 -9.38 -18.63
C ILE A 175 32.83 -9.57 -18.01
N SER A 176 33.87 -9.05 -18.67
CA SER A 176 35.21 -9.00 -18.11
C SER A 176 35.38 -7.84 -17.11
N GLU A 177 36.36 -7.95 -16.22
CA GLU A 177 36.71 -6.90 -15.25
C GLU A 177 36.99 -5.55 -15.92
N ALA A 178 37.79 -5.57 -17.02
CA ALA A 178 38.14 -4.35 -17.74
C ALA A 178 36.92 -3.65 -18.38
N GLU A 179 36.02 -4.43 -18.99
CA GLU A 179 34.77 -3.91 -19.56
C GLU A 179 33.84 -3.39 -18.49
N PHE A 180 33.67 -4.12 -17.36
CA PHE A 180 32.88 -3.71 -16.22
C PHE A 180 33.36 -2.35 -15.69
N HIS A 181 34.66 -2.21 -15.49
CA HIS A 181 35.28 -0.98 -15.03
C HIS A 181 35.04 0.19 -16.01
N THR A 182 35.24 -0.04 -17.31
CA THR A 182 35.03 0.96 -18.35
C THR A 182 33.57 1.43 -18.40
N LEU A 183 32.64 0.48 -18.38
CA LEU A 183 31.19 0.78 -18.43
C LEU A 183 30.71 1.61 -17.22
N LEU A 184 31.20 1.30 -16.01
CA LEU A 184 30.77 2.03 -14.82
C LEU A 184 31.37 3.44 -14.77
N ARG A 185 32.66 3.57 -15.01
CA ARG A 185 33.33 4.88 -14.95
C ARG A 185 32.90 5.87 -16.03
N ALA A 186 32.39 5.38 -17.14
CA ALA A 186 31.82 6.23 -18.19
C ALA A 186 30.49 6.90 -17.78
N LYS A 187 29.88 6.53 -16.64
CA LYS A 187 28.55 7.00 -16.25
C LYS A 187 28.59 7.90 -15.00
N PRO A 188 28.40 9.23 -15.14
CA PRO A 188 28.34 10.16 -14.01
C PRO A 188 26.96 10.12 -13.32
N MET A 189 26.58 8.95 -12.82
CA MET A 189 25.30 8.71 -12.13
C MET A 189 25.53 7.78 -10.93
N PRO A 190 24.54 7.66 -10.00
CA PRO A 190 24.62 6.72 -8.88
C PRO A 190 25.02 5.31 -9.30
N VAL A 191 25.87 4.66 -8.49
CA VAL A 191 26.42 3.32 -8.80
C VAL A 191 25.31 2.31 -9.08
N SER A 192 24.28 2.24 -8.24
CA SER A 192 23.15 1.33 -8.48
C SER A 192 22.49 1.59 -9.83
N LYS A 193 22.31 2.87 -10.20
CA LYS A 193 21.74 3.25 -11.49
C LYS A 193 22.66 2.88 -12.65
N ALA A 194 23.96 3.07 -12.50
CA ALA A 194 24.96 2.67 -13.50
C ALA A 194 24.89 1.15 -13.77
N ILE A 195 24.74 0.32 -12.71
CA ILE A 195 24.60 -1.14 -12.82
C ILE A 195 23.35 -1.52 -13.64
N TYR A 196 22.14 -1.15 -13.19
CA TYR A 196 20.92 -1.64 -13.86
C TYR A 196 20.69 -1.02 -15.25
N THR A 197 21.38 0.08 -15.58
CA THR A 197 21.34 0.65 -16.94
C THR A 197 22.42 0.10 -17.85
N SER A 198 23.47 -0.54 -17.32
CA SER A 198 24.58 -1.11 -18.11
C SER A 198 24.41 -2.59 -18.39
N PHE A 199 23.69 -3.32 -17.54
CA PHE A 199 23.61 -4.77 -17.62
C PHE A 199 22.19 -5.26 -17.89
N THR A 200 22.08 -6.26 -18.77
CA THR A 200 20.83 -6.92 -19.09
C THR A 200 20.31 -7.69 -17.88
N GLY A 201 19.00 -7.59 -17.62
CA GLY A 201 18.33 -8.42 -16.62
C GLY A 201 18.55 -8.04 -15.17
N ILE A 202 19.30 -6.98 -14.88
CA ILE A 202 19.49 -6.48 -13.52
C ILE A 202 18.43 -5.41 -13.21
N SER A 203 17.71 -5.59 -12.11
CA SER A 203 16.72 -4.61 -11.61
C SER A 203 17.37 -3.59 -10.68
N PRO A 204 16.70 -2.44 -10.41
CA PRO A 204 17.15 -1.50 -9.39
C PRO A 204 17.34 -2.15 -8.01
N VAL A 205 16.43 -3.05 -7.61
CA VAL A 205 16.50 -3.75 -6.31
C VAL A 205 17.73 -4.66 -6.25
N THR A 206 17.99 -5.41 -7.32
CA THR A 206 19.18 -6.25 -7.44
C THR A 206 20.47 -5.43 -7.46
N ALA A 207 20.46 -4.26 -8.11
CA ALA A 207 21.61 -3.36 -8.12
C ALA A 207 21.91 -2.78 -6.71
N GLU A 208 20.86 -2.42 -5.94
CA GLU A 208 21.01 -2.01 -4.53
C GLU A 208 21.60 -3.14 -3.68
N GLU A 209 21.15 -4.38 -3.87
CA GLU A 209 21.70 -5.54 -3.17
C GLU A 209 23.18 -5.74 -3.45
N ILE A 210 23.58 -5.68 -4.71
CA ILE A 210 25.00 -5.84 -5.11
C ILE A 210 25.85 -4.72 -4.49
N CYS A 211 25.36 -3.47 -4.47
CA CYS A 211 26.04 -2.37 -3.79
C CYS A 211 26.18 -2.64 -2.28
N PHE A 212 25.09 -3.10 -1.64
CA PHE A 212 25.07 -3.42 -0.21
C PHE A 212 26.10 -4.52 0.14
N LEU A 213 26.09 -5.65 -0.59
CA LEU A 213 27.03 -6.75 -0.41
C LEU A 213 28.49 -6.34 -0.64
N SER A 214 28.70 -5.33 -1.49
CA SER A 214 30.01 -4.76 -1.76
C SER A 214 30.43 -3.66 -0.77
N SER A 215 29.58 -3.30 0.19
CA SER A 215 29.78 -2.19 1.11
C SER A 215 30.02 -0.84 0.40
N ILE A 216 29.35 -0.62 -0.73
CA ILE A 216 29.43 0.61 -1.53
C ILE A 216 28.12 1.39 -1.38
N ASP A 217 28.23 2.69 -1.07
CA ASP A 217 27.04 3.56 -1.08
C ASP A 217 26.49 3.63 -2.52
N SER A 218 25.29 3.11 -2.69
CA SER A 218 24.60 3.02 -3.98
C SER A 218 24.36 4.38 -4.66
N ARG A 219 24.41 5.49 -3.89
CA ARG A 219 24.19 6.86 -4.36
C ARG A 219 25.46 7.55 -4.85
N LEU A 220 26.64 7.03 -4.53
CA LEU A 220 27.90 7.60 -5.03
C LEU A 220 27.92 7.61 -6.56
N PRO A 221 28.49 8.65 -7.21
CA PRO A 221 28.70 8.64 -8.65
C PRO A 221 29.63 7.50 -9.06
N ALA A 222 29.21 6.68 -10.02
CA ALA A 222 30.01 5.54 -10.48
C ALA A 222 31.38 5.95 -11.06
N SER A 223 31.50 7.18 -11.59
CA SER A 223 32.75 7.76 -12.08
C SER A 223 33.78 8.05 -10.99
N GLU A 224 33.37 8.13 -9.72
CA GLU A 224 34.26 8.41 -8.58
C GLU A 224 34.84 7.16 -7.93
N LEU A 225 34.43 5.97 -8.36
CA LEU A 225 34.97 4.70 -7.86
C LEU A 225 36.45 4.58 -8.24
N SER A 226 37.33 4.30 -7.24
CA SER A 226 38.73 3.98 -7.51
C SER A 226 38.89 2.65 -8.23
N ALA A 227 40.03 2.40 -8.82
CA ALA A 227 40.33 1.15 -9.52
C ALA A 227 40.16 -0.06 -8.60
N ASP A 228 40.71 0.01 -7.38
CA ASP A 228 40.66 -1.10 -6.40
C ASP A 228 39.24 -1.40 -5.94
N VAL A 229 38.42 -0.35 -5.74
CA VAL A 229 36.99 -0.50 -5.40
C VAL A 229 36.23 -1.13 -6.56
N CYS A 230 36.55 -0.79 -7.81
CA CYS A 230 35.91 -1.40 -8.97
C CYS A 230 36.26 -2.88 -9.10
N VAL A 231 37.52 -3.29 -8.84
CA VAL A 231 37.92 -4.72 -8.81
C VAL A 231 37.13 -5.48 -7.73
N HIS A 232 37.06 -4.94 -6.53
CA HIS A 232 36.25 -5.53 -5.45
C HIS A 232 34.79 -5.65 -5.86
N PHE A 233 34.23 -4.58 -6.44
CA PHE A 233 32.84 -4.55 -6.87
C PHE A 233 32.54 -5.57 -7.97
N HIS A 234 33.40 -5.69 -8.97
CA HIS A 234 33.29 -6.71 -10.00
C HIS A 234 33.33 -8.14 -9.43
N ASN A 235 34.21 -8.39 -8.46
CA ASN A 235 34.30 -9.70 -7.81
C ASN A 235 32.98 -10.03 -7.06
N GLN A 236 32.43 -9.09 -6.28
CA GLN A 236 31.14 -9.29 -5.60
C GLN A 236 29.98 -9.46 -6.59
N PHE A 237 29.98 -8.69 -7.67
CA PHE A 237 29.02 -8.83 -8.77
C PHE A 237 29.08 -10.25 -9.39
N CYS A 238 30.27 -10.76 -9.67
CA CYS A 238 30.45 -12.10 -10.18
C CYS A 238 30.05 -13.19 -9.17
N ILE A 239 30.36 -13.02 -7.89
CA ILE A 239 29.95 -13.94 -6.81
C ILE A 239 28.43 -14.00 -6.73
N TYR A 240 27.75 -12.85 -6.72
CA TYR A 240 26.28 -12.80 -6.69
C TYR A 240 25.65 -13.50 -7.89
N LEU A 241 26.21 -13.32 -9.07
CA LEU A 241 25.71 -13.93 -10.29
C LEU A 241 26.15 -15.41 -10.48
N SER A 242 27.14 -15.90 -9.74
CA SER A 242 27.49 -17.33 -9.78
C SER A 242 26.34 -18.21 -9.34
N ALA A 243 25.55 -17.78 -8.34
CA ALA A 243 24.35 -18.48 -7.91
C ALA A 243 23.32 -18.67 -9.05
N VAL A 244 23.22 -17.70 -9.95
CA VAL A 244 22.33 -17.80 -11.14
C VAL A 244 22.86 -18.86 -12.11
N ARG A 245 24.19 -18.89 -12.37
CA ARG A 245 24.82 -19.88 -13.26
C ARG A 245 24.70 -21.29 -12.71
N GLU A 246 24.82 -21.45 -11.40
CA GLU A 246 24.80 -22.74 -10.73
C GLU A 246 23.36 -23.21 -10.41
N GLY A 247 22.35 -22.38 -10.68
CA GLY A 247 20.95 -22.68 -10.38
C GLY A 247 20.64 -22.71 -8.88
N GLN A 248 21.44 -22.01 -8.06
CA GLN A 248 21.28 -21.93 -6.61
C GLN A 248 20.35 -20.78 -6.25
N PHE A 249 19.06 -21.01 -6.32
CA PHE A 249 18.05 -20.00 -6.02
C PHE A 249 17.48 -20.16 -4.61
N SER A 250 17.06 -19.04 -4.03
CA SER A 250 16.39 -18.95 -2.73
C SER A 250 15.18 -18.01 -2.83
N PRO A 251 14.13 -18.45 -3.58
CA PRO A 251 12.96 -17.62 -3.85
C PRO A 251 12.32 -17.15 -2.56
N SER A 252 12.08 -15.84 -2.43
CA SER A 252 11.59 -15.25 -1.18
C SER A 252 10.65 -14.09 -1.45
N VAL A 253 9.72 -13.86 -0.50
CA VAL A 253 8.88 -12.66 -0.41
C VAL A 253 9.27 -11.89 0.83
N TYR A 254 9.34 -10.57 0.73
CA TYR A 254 9.64 -9.65 1.82
C TYR A 254 8.38 -8.89 2.19
N TYR A 255 8.01 -8.92 3.47
CA TYR A 255 6.76 -8.36 3.97
C TYR A 255 7.01 -7.20 4.94
N ASP A 256 6.17 -6.17 4.84
CA ASP A 256 5.95 -5.16 5.86
C ASP A 256 4.62 -5.50 6.56
N GLY A 257 4.70 -6.15 7.71
CA GLY A 257 3.55 -6.81 8.31
C GLY A 257 2.94 -7.85 7.37
N LYS A 258 1.74 -7.58 6.85
CA LYS A 258 1.05 -8.47 5.89
C LYS A 258 1.17 -8.03 4.43
N GLU A 259 1.70 -6.85 4.18
CA GLU A 259 1.82 -6.32 2.83
C GLU A 259 3.11 -6.81 2.17
N PRO A 260 3.03 -7.58 1.06
CA PRO A 260 4.22 -7.97 0.33
C PRO A 260 4.83 -6.75 -0.36
N LYS A 261 6.04 -6.39 0.03
CA LYS A 261 6.79 -5.23 -0.51
C LYS A 261 7.61 -5.60 -1.73
N GLU A 262 8.37 -6.70 -1.62
CA GLU A 262 9.28 -7.12 -2.67
C GLU A 262 9.36 -8.65 -2.72
N PHE A 263 9.83 -9.19 -3.84
CA PHE A 263 10.19 -10.60 -3.98
C PHE A 263 11.48 -10.72 -4.77
N ALA A 264 12.19 -11.82 -4.58
CA ALA A 264 13.44 -12.07 -5.26
C ALA A 264 13.71 -13.57 -5.42
N SER A 265 14.55 -13.91 -6.39
CA SER A 265 15.05 -15.26 -6.60
C SER A 265 16.32 -15.58 -5.82
N LEU A 266 17.02 -14.55 -5.38
CA LEU A 266 18.18 -14.62 -4.48
C LEU A 266 17.89 -13.79 -3.23
N GLY A 267 18.65 -14.00 -2.14
CA GLY A 267 18.50 -13.19 -0.93
C GLY A 267 18.74 -11.70 -1.18
N LEU A 268 17.98 -10.85 -0.49
CA LEU A 268 18.15 -9.40 -0.48
C LEU A 268 18.44 -8.97 0.96
N GLU A 269 19.72 -8.95 1.32
CA GLU A 269 20.19 -8.67 2.69
C GLU A 269 20.02 -7.18 3.06
N HIS A 270 20.00 -6.27 2.06
CA HIS A 270 19.70 -4.86 2.29
C HIS A 270 18.26 -4.63 2.78
N LEU A 271 17.36 -5.59 2.59
CA LEU A 271 15.98 -5.55 3.07
C LEU A 271 15.77 -6.21 4.44
N HIS A 272 16.82 -6.25 5.29
CA HIS A 272 16.79 -6.88 6.60
C HIS A 272 15.71 -6.34 7.57
N ALA A 273 15.18 -5.14 7.31
CA ALA A 273 14.08 -4.56 8.08
C ALA A 273 12.71 -5.22 7.79
N TYR A 274 12.61 -6.00 6.72
CA TYR A 274 11.36 -6.67 6.33
C TYR A 274 11.40 -8.15 6.71
N HIS A 275 10.24 -8.69 7.08
CA HIS A 275 10.11 -10.14 7.31
C HIS A 275 10.30 -10.90 5.99
N ARG A 276 11.27 -11.82 5.96
CA ARG A 276 11.59 -12.67 4.80
C ARG A 276 10.92 -14.02 4.93
N GLU A 277 10.09 -14.40 3.98
CA GLU A 277 9.55 -15.75 3.84
C GLU A 277 10.16 -16.43 2.60
N THR A 278 10.78 -17.61 2.79
CA THR A 278 11.45 -18.36 1.73
C THR A 278 10.60 -19.52 1.25
N PHE A 279 10.56 -19.73 -0.05
CA PHE A 279 9.76 -20.75 -0.72
C PHE A 279 10.66 -21.72 -1.51
N SER A 280 10.14 -22.92 -1.75
CA SER A 280 10.83 -23.91 -2.61
C SER A 280 10.62 -23.69 -4.11
N SER A 281 9.70 -22.80 -4.49
CA SER A 281 9.25 -22.56 -5.87
C SER A 281 9.11 -21.07 -6.14
N ILE A 282 9.72 -20.61 -7.24
CA ILE A 282 9.52 -19.22 -7.69
C ILE A 282 8.10 -19.00 -8.23
N SER A 283 7.49 -20.02 -8.82
CA SER A 283 6.07 -19.94 -9.23
C SER A 283 5.16 -19.68 -8.03
N HIS A 284 5.42 -20.31 -6.89
CA HIS A 284 4.66 -20.09 -5.66
C HIS A 284 4.89 -18.67 -5.10
N VAL A 285 6.14 -18.16 -5.13
CA VAL A 285 6.44 -16.76 -4.78
C VAL A 285 5.63 -15.78 -5.63
N LEU A 286 5.62 -15.98 -6.96
CA LEU A 286 4.90 -15.12 -7.88
C LEU A 286 3.38 -15.19 -7.66
N GLU A 287 2.84 -16.38 -7.49
CA GLU A 287 1.41 -16.57 -7.21
C GLU A 287 1.02 -15.87 -5.90
N THR A 288 1.76 -16.09 -4.81
CA THR A 288 1.51 -15.49 -3.49
C THR A 288 1.64 -13.96 -3.53
N TYR A 289 2.75 -13.45 -4.05
CA TYR A 289 3.01 -12.01 -4.13
C TYR A 289 1.95 -11.27 -4.95
N TYR A 290 1.66 -11.76 -6.15
CA TYR A 290 0.73 -11.09 -7.03
C TYR A 290 -0.74 -11.34 -6.70
N ALA A 291 -1.11 -12.49 -6.12
CA ALA A 291 -2.46 -12.72 -5.62
C ALA A 291 -2.79 -11.73 -4.50
N THR A 292 -1.89 -11.57 -3.52
CA THR A 292 -2.05 -10.62 -2.42
C THR A 292 -2.07 -9.17 -2.93
N LYS A 293 -1.15 -8.81 -3.82
CA LYS A 293 -1.08 -7.47 -4.41
C LYS A 293 -2.29 -7.13 -5.28
N ASN A 294 -2.81 -8.10 -6.03
CA ASN A 294 -4.04 -7.96 -6.80
C ASN A 294 -5.25 -7.77 -5.88
N GLN A 295 -5.34 -8.54 -4.80
CA GLN A 295 -6.40 -8.38 -3.82
C GLN A 295 -6.36 -6.97 -3.21
N ILE A 296 -5.21 -6.51 -2.74
CA ILE A 296 -5.04 -5.16 -2.18
C ILE A 296 -5.41 -4.08 -3.23
N THR A 297 -4.92 -4.23 -4.48
CA THR A 297 -5.22 -3.28 -5.55
C THR A 297 -6.71 -3.24 -5.87
N ARG A 298 -7.37 -4.41 -5.93
CA ARG A 298 -8.81 -4.52 -6.15
C ARG A 298 -9.61 -3.89 -5.02
N ILE A 299 -9.21 -4.11 -3.77
CA ILE A 299 -9.84 -3.48 -2.61
C ILE A 299 -9.64 -1.97 -2.64
N ARG A 300 -8.44 -1.48 -2.95
CA ARG A 300 -8.18 -0.04 -3.13
C ARG A 300 -9.03 0.58 -4.24
N GLN A 301 -9.18 -0.09 -5.39
CA GLN A 301 -10.06 0.38 -6.48
C GLN A 301 -11.53 0.40 -6.05
N LYS A 302 -12.01 -0.68 -5.41
CA LYS A 302 -13.40 -0.74 -4.90
C LYS A 302 -13.66 0.25 -3.77
N SER A 303 -12.67 0.63 -3.00
CA SER A 303 -12.78 1.65 -1.94
C SER A 303 -12.68 3.09 -2.45
N ALA A 304 -12.36 3.32 -3.74
CA ALA A 304 -12.11 4.67 -4.28
C ALA A 304 -13.28 5.64 -4.04
N ASP A 305 -14.52 5.20 -4.27
CA ASP A 305 -15.71 6.00 -4.03
C ASP A 305 -15.89 6.35 -2.55
N LEU A 306 -15.66 5.38 -1.64
CA LEU A 306 -15.74 5.59 -0.20
C LEU A 306 -14.66 6.57 0.27
N ARG A 307 -13.43 6.41 -0.22
CA ARG A 307 -12.31 7.32 0.05
C ARG A 307 -12.62 8.73 -0.42
N HIS A 308 -13.17 8.88 -1.61
CA HIS A 308 -13.57 10.20 -2.14
C HIS A 308 -14.63 10.87 -1.27
N ILE A 309 -15.63 10.13 -0.81
CA ILE A 309 -16.68 10.63 0.09
C ILE A 309 -16.07 11.10 1.41
N VAL A 310 -15.24 10.27 2.04
CA VAL A 310 -14.59 10.58 3.32
C VAL A 310 -13.67 11.80 3.17
N GLN A 311 -12.84 11.84 2.13
CA GLN A 311 -11.93 12.95 1.87
C GLN A 311 -12.68 14.27 1.65
N THR A 312 -13.75 14.24 0.85
CA THR A 312 -14.59 15.42 0.60
C THR A 312 -15.26 15.93 1.90
N ALA A 313 -15.76 15.00 2.73
CA ALA A 313 -16.36 15.35 4.01
C ALA A 313 -15.31 15.95 4.96
N LEU A 314 -14.12 15.37 5.00
CA LEU A 314 -13.00 15.80 5.84
C LEU A 314 -12.50 17.20 5.45
N GLU A 315 -12.38 17.49 4.18
CA GLU A 315 -12.01 18.82 3.68
C GLU A 315 -13.06 19.88 4.04
N ARG A 316 -14.35 19.55 3.91
CA ARG A 316 -15.44 20.44 4.33
C ARG A 316 -15.42 20.70 5.83
N ALA A 317 -15.23 19.65 6.64
CA ALA A 317 -15.16 19.77 8.10
C ALA A 317 -13.95 20.61 8.53
N ARG A 318 -12.78 20.42 7.94
CA ARG A 318 -11.57 21.21 8.22
C ARG A 318 -11.73 22.69 7.83
N LYS A 319 -12.35 22.99 6.68
CA LYS A 319 -12.65 24.37 6.26
C LYS A 319 -13.64 25.03 7.23
N LYS A 320 -14.70 24.29 7.65
CA LYS A 320 -15.68 24.77 8.64
C LYS A 320 -14.99 25.05 9.97
N TYR A 321 -14.14 24.15 10.46
CA TYR A 321 -13.39 24.30 11.70
C TYR A 321 -12.49 25.53 11.68
N ALA A 322 -11.71 25.71 10.60
CA ALA A 322 -10.83 26.87 10.44
C ALA A 322 -11.61 28.20 10.46
N LEU A 323 -12.79 28.25 9.82
CA LEU A 323 -13.65 29.44 9.85
C LEU A 323 -14.21 29.70 11.25
N GLN A 324 -14.68 28.66 11.95
CA GLN A 324 -15.18 28.74 13.31
C GLN A 324 -14.09 29.21 14.28
N MET A 325 -12.88 28.68 14.18
CA MET A 325 -11.72 29.12 14.99
C MET A 325 -11.40 30.60 14.79
N ARG A 326 -11.41 31.06 13.53
CA ARG A 326 -11.22 32.50 13.24
C ARG A 326 -12.31 33.37 13.86
N GLN A 327 -13.58 32.95 13.69
CA GLN A 327 -14.70 33.67 14.29
C GLN A 327 -14.67 33.66 15.83
N LEU A 328 -14.17 32.57 16.44
CA LEU A 328 -13.99 32.45 17.87
C LEU A 328 -12.92 33.43 18.37
N SER A 329 -11.78 33.50 17.67
CA SER A 329 -10.70 34.44 17.98
C SER A 329 -11.18 35.89 17.92
N ASP A 330 -12.06 36.25 16.97
CA ASP A 330 -12.67 37.60 16.89
C ASP A 330 -13.50 37.95 18.10
N THR A 331 -13.84 36.97 18.95
CA THR A 331 -14.64 37.17 20.20
C THR A 331 -13.77 37.14 21.47
N GLU A 332 -12.48 36.88 21.39
CA GLU A 332 -11.59 36.79 22.58
C GLU A 332 -11.55 38.09 23.34
N ASP A 333 -11.48 39.21 22.64
CA ASP A 333 -11.43 40.55 23.20
C ASP A 333 -12.80 41.10 23.67
N ARG A 334 -13.84 40.27 23.81
CA ARG A 334 -15.21 40.72 24.14
C ARG A 334 -15.31 41.49 25.44
N ASP A 335 -14.51 41.12 26.43
CA ASP A 335 -14.56 41.71 27.77
C ASP A 335 -14.18 43.19 27.77
N LYS A 336 -13.39 43.65 26.79
CA LYS A 336 -13.10 45.07 26.63
C LYS A 336 -14.37 45.93 26.42
N TYR A 337 -15.39 45.39 25.72
CA TYR A 337 -16.64 46.11 25.49
C TYR A 337 -17.49 46.21 26.72
N LYS A 338 -17.42 45.20 27.64
CA LYS A 338 -18.02 45.29 28.97
C LYS A 338 -17.38 46.40 29.78
N VAL A 339 -16.04 46.41 29.84
CA VAL A 339 -15.26 47.45 30.54
C VAL A 339 -15.55 48.84 29.93
N TYR A 340 -15.60 48.95 28.61
CA TYR A 340 -15.93 50.23 27.95
C TYR A 340 -17.33 50.71 28.32
N GLY A 341 -18.35 49.82 28.33
CA GLY A 341 -19.69 50.16 28.75
C GLY A 341 -19.75 50.67 30.17
N GLU A 342 -19.07 49.99 31.11
CA GLU A 342 -19.00 50.35 32.53
C GLU A 342 -18.27 51.70 32.74
N LEU A 343 -17.13 51.89 32.10
CA LEU A 343 -16.37 53.14 32.21
C LEU A 343 -17.11 54.35 31.59
N ILE A 344 -17.76 54.16 30.44
CA ILE A 344 -18.60 55.23 29.84
C ILE A 344 -19.78 55.55 30.76
N HIS A 345 -20.40 54.54 31.36
CA HIS A 345 -21.52 54.75 32.30
C HIS A 345 -21.07 55.50 33.56
N THR A 346 -19.86 55.19 34.06
CA THR A 346 -19.33 55.77 35.31
C THR A 346 -18.79 57.19 35.08
N TYR A 347 -18.07 57.45 34.01
CA TYR A 347 -17.36 58.72 33.77
C TYR A 347 -17.99 59.58 32.68
N GLY A 348 -19.03 59.05 31.98
CA GLY A 348 -19.64 59.72 30.83
C GLY A 348 -20.39 61.04 31.15
N TYR A 349 -20.77 61.27 32.43
CA TYR A 349 -21.47 62.46 32.87
C TYR A 349 -20.60 63.74 32.73
N ASN A 350 -19.26 63.59 32.68
CA ASN A 350 -18.32 64.71 32.53
C ASN A 350 -17.92 64.96 31.07
N LEU A 351 -18.50 64.27 30.10
CA LEU A 351 -18.16 64.41 28.69
C LEU A 351 -18.90 65.62 28.08
N GLU A 352 -18.14 66.42 27.30
CA GLU A 352 -18.75 67.47 26.48
C GLU A 352 -19.54 66.85 25.31
N PRO A 353 -20.62 67.49 24.85
CA PRO A 353 -21.34 67.05 23.66
C PRO A 353 -20.47 66.95 22.44
N GLY A 354 -20.47 65.78 21.77
CA GLY A 354 -19.65 65.51 20.59
C GLY A 354 -18.23 65.00 20.86
N ALA A 355 -17.87 64.66 22.08
CA ALA A 355 -16.59 64.05 22.41
C ALA A 355 -16.36 62.77 21.60
N LYS A 356 -15.14 62.67 21.00
CA LYS A 356 -14.74 61.50 20.17
C LYS A 356 -14.12 60.37 20.97
N VAL A 357 -13.55 60.65 22.13
CA VAL A 357 -12.83 59.71 22.97
C VAL A 357 -13.09 60.01 24.45
N LEU A 358 -13.28 58.99 25.23
CA LEU A 358 -13.24 59.04 26.70
C LEU A 358 -11.89 58.48 27.16
N GLU A 359 -11.13 59.24 27.91
CA GLU A 359 -9.97 58.78 28.66
C GLU A 359 -10.39 58.54 30.11
N ALA A 360 -10.34 57.28 30.56
CA ALA A 360 -10.77 56.90 31.89
C ALA A 360 -9.79 55.89 32.50
N LEU A 361 -9.69 55.92 33.85
CA LEU A 361 -8.95 54.95 34.58
C LEU A 361 -9.75 53.62 34.61
N ASN A 362 -9.20 52.58 34.08
CA ASN A 362 -9.75 51.23 34.21
C ASN A 362 -9.48 50.69 35.61
N TYR A 363 -10.50 50.64 36.47
CA TYR A 363 -10.37 50.21 37.85
C TYR A 363 -10.13 48.71 38.04
N TYR A 364 -10.16 47.92 36.97
CA TYR A 364 -9.78 46.50 37.01
C TYR A 364 -8.29 46.26 37.00
N ASN A 365 -7.53 47.08 36.26
CA ASN A 365 -6.08 46.94 36.08
C ASN A 365 -5.27 48.18 36.42
N ASN A 366 -5.88 49.28 36.84
CA ASN A 366 -5.29 50.58 37.14
C ASN A 366 -4.57 51.25 35.95
N GLU A 367 -4.96 50.95 34.71
CA GLU A 367 -4.40 51.56 33.52
C GLU A 367 -5.36 52.60 32.90
N MET A 368 -4.79 53.65 32.27
CA MET A 368 -5.59 54.60 31.48
C MET A 368 -6.02 54.01 30.17
N VAL A 369 -7.33 53.96 29.90
CA VAL A 369 -7.89 53.42 28.66
C VAL A 369 -8.55 54.52 27.83
N LYS A 370 -8.27 54.55 26.53
CA LYS A 370 -8.91 55.44 25.56
C LYS A 370 -10.06 54.68 24.88
N ILE A 371 -11.28 55.14 25.13
CA ILE A 371 -12.49 54.53 24.60
C ILE A 371 -13.05 55.40 23.48
N PRO A 372 -13.10 54.90 22.22
CA PRO A 372 -13.70 55.65 21.12
C PRO A 372 -15.21 55.78 21.28
N LEU A 373 -15.73 56.96 21.08
CA LEU A 373 -17.15 57.32 21.19
C LEU A 373 -17.73 57.69 19.81
N ASP A 374 -18.98 57.31 19.61
CA ASP A 374 -19.79 57.78 18.49
C ASP A 374 -20.35 59.17 18.81
N THR A 375 -19.87 60.18 18.10
CA THR A 375 -20.23 61.60 18.34
C THR A 375 -21.70 61.94 18.07
N THR A 376 -22.41 61.04 17.36
CA THR A 376 -23.85 61.20 17.08
C THR A 376 -24.74 60.67 18.21
N LYS A 377 -24.14 60.09 19.25
CA LYS A 377 -24.83 59.43 20.37
C LYS A 377 -24.47 60.05 21.70
N THR A 378 -25.40 60.02 22.60
CA THR A 378 -25.18 60.37 24.02
C THR A 378 -24.20 59.40 24.67
N PRO A 379 -23.56 59.78 25.79
CA PRO A 379 -22.73 58.85 26.56
C PRO A 379 -23.47 57.57 26.98
N LEU A 380 -24.72 57.68 27.37
CA LEU A 380 -25.55 56.55 27.77
C LEU A 380 -25.79 55.58 26.57
N GLU A 381 -26.09 56.12 25.39
CA GLU A 381 -26.26 55.33 24.17
C GLU A 381 -24.95 54.67 23.73
N ASN A 382 -23.78 55.32 23.90
CA ASN A 382 -22.48 54.75 23.68
C ASN A 382 -22.17 53.58 24.65
N ALA A 383 -22.52 53.74 25.95
CA ALA A 383 -22.41 52.68 26.94
C ALA A 383 -23.29 51.48 26.56
N GLN A 384 -24.56 51.74 26.21
CA GLN A 384 -25.52 50.72 25.82
C GLN A 384 -25.01 49.95 24.57
N ARG A 385 -24.50 50.65 23.54
CA ARG A 385 -23.89 50.04 22.35
C ARG A 385 -22.71 49.14 22.69
N SER A 386 -21.89 49.53 23.66
CA SER A 386 -20.78 48.71 24.15
C SER A 386 -21.29 47.43 24.84
N PHE A 387 -22.31 47.50 25.68
CA PHE A 387 -22.93 46.35 26.29
C PHE A 387 -23.62 45.44 25.27
N GLU A 388 -24.32 46.00 24.29
CA GLU A 388 -24.91 45.22 23.19
C GLU A 388 -23.85 44.44 22.41
N LYS A 389 -22.70 45.07 22.11
CA LYS A 389 -21.57 44.43 21.42
C LYS A 389 -20.98 43.32 22.27
N TYR A 390 -20.76 43.55 23.57
CA TYR A 390 -20.34 42.50 24.51
C TYR A 390 -21.30 41.33 24.53
N ASN A 391 -22.59 41.58 24.71
CA ASN A 391 -23.59 40.52 24.78
C ASN A 391 -23.69 39.73 23.48
N LYS A 392 -23.60 40.40 22.32
CA LYS A 392 -23.56 39.74 21.02
C LYS A 392 -22.34 38.83 20.90
N GLN A 393 -21.14 39.32 21.22
CA GLN A 393 -19.92 38.53 21.15
C GLN A 393 -19.91 37.38 22.17
N LYS A 394 -20.42 37.59 23.38
CA LYS A 394 -20.56 36.54 24.38
C LYS A 394 -21.44 35.37 23.89
N ARG A 395 -22.63 35.69 23.36
CA ARG A 395 -23.51 34.67 22.77
C ARG A 395 -22.85 33.95 21.58
N THR A 396 -22.13 34.68 20.74
CA THR A 396 -21.38 34.12 19.59
C THR A 396 -20.29 33.19 20.09
N PHE A 397 -19.51 33.59 21.11
CA PHE A 397 -18.49 32.75 21.72
C PHE A 397 -19.05 31.44 22.27
N GLU A 398 -20.12 31.52 23.09
CA GLU A 398 -20.75 30.33 23.68
C GLU A 398 -21.28 29.36 22.63
N ALA A 399 -21.95 29.88 21.58
CA ALA A 399 -22.47 29.05 20.49
C ALA A 399 -21.35 28.47 19.62
N LEU A 400 -20.32 29.26 19.26
CA LEU A 400 -19.21 28.79 18.45
C LEU A 400 -18.31 27.79 19.17
N SER A 401 -18.12 27.94 20.49
CA SER A 401 -17.30 27.00 21.28
C SER A 401 -17.86 25.58 21.18
N ALA A 402 -19.18 25.42 21.37
CA ALA A 402 -19.87 24.14 21.27
C ALA A 402 -19.80 23.57 19.82
N LEU A 403 -20.07 24.40 18.81
CA LEU A 403 -20.04 24.01 17.40
C LEU A 403 -18.62 23.64 16.91
N THR A 404 -17.60 24.29 17.47
CA THR A 404 -16.21 24.03 17.13
C THR A 404 -15.77 22.68 17.67
N GLU A 405 -16.17 22.33 18.90
CA GLU A 405 -15.86 21.02 19.48
C GLU A 405 -16.59 19.90 18.71
N GLU A 406 -17.87 20.07 18.37
CA GLU A 406 -18.60 19.13 17.52
C GLU A 406 -17.92 18.92 16.15
N THR A 407 -17.45 20.01 15.53
CA THR A 407 -16.76 19.92 14.23
C THR A 407 -15.40 19.23 14.36
N LYS A 408 -14.70 19.39 15.48
CA LYS A 408 -13.44 18.69 15.78
C LYS A 408 -13.69 17.18 15.97
N GLU A 409 -14.76 16.81 16.66
CA GLU A 409 -15.17 15.40 16.76
C GLU A 409 -15.51 14.79 15.40
N ASP A 410 -16.17 15.56 14.51
CA ASP A 410 -16.44 15.15 13.13
C ASP A 410 -15.14 14.85 12.37
N ILE A 411 -14.13 15.71 12.49
CA ILE A 411 -12.82 15.53 11.86
C ILE A 411 -12.14 14.26 12.38
N THR A 412 -12.07 14.09 13.70
CA THR A 412 -11.48 12.91 14.35
C THR A 412 -12.16 11.62 13.88
N TYR A 413 -13.49 11.62 13.83
CA TYR A 413 -14.27 10.49 13.36
C TYR A 413 -13.97 10.18 11.87
N LEU A 414 -13.97 11.18 10.99
CA LEU A 414 -13.68 10.96 9.57
C LEU A 414 -12.24 10.49 9.34
N GLU A 415 -11.30 10.94 10.16
CA GLU A 415 -9.92 10.45 10.11
C GLU A 415 -9.83 8.99 10.56
N SER A 416 -10.61 8.54 11.56
CA SER A 416 -10.66 7.13 11.94
C SER A 416 -11.27 6.25 10.86
N VAL A 417 -12.32 6.72 10.16
CA VAL A 417 -12.89 6.02 9.00
C VAL A 417 -11.87 5.94 7.84
N SER A 418 -11.09 7.00 7.61
CA SER A 418 -9.99 6.97 6.62
C SER A 418 -8.96 5.91 6.97
N THR A 419 -8.57 5.81 8.24
CA THR A 419 -7.65 4.76 8.73
C THR A 419 -8.25 3.37 8.57
N ALA A 420 -9.54 3.17 8.86
CA ALA A 420 -10.24 1.91 8.62
C ALA A 420 -10.23 1.49 7.14
N LEU A 421 -10.37 2.45 6.20
CA LEU A 421 -10.25 2.20 4.76
C LEU A 421 -8.81 1.79 4.35
N ASP A 422 -7.78 2.22 5.08
CA ASP A 422 -6.40 1.81 4.85
C ASP A 422 -6.09 0.40 5.39
N ILE A 423 -6.78 0.00 6.46
CA ILE A 423 -6.69 -1.32 7.08
C ILE A 423 -7.49 -2.38 6.31
N ALA A 424 -8.56 -1.99 5.60
CA ALA A 424 -9.48 -2.91 4.91
C ALA A 424 -8.75 -3.81 3.90
N LEU A 425 -8.92 -5.13 4.02
CA LEU A 425 -8.31 -6.16 3.17
C LEU A 425 -9.35 -7.01 2.41
N SER A 426 -10.64 -6.86 2.71
CA SER A 426 -11.73 -7.65 2.12
C SER A 426 -12.90 -6.76 1.66
N GLU A 427 -13.79 -7.33 0.83
CA GLU A 427 -15.03 -6.65 0.41
C GLU A 427 -16.01 -6.53 1.58
N GLU A 428 -15.97 -7.46 2.52
CA GLU A 428 -16.74 -7.44 3.75
C GLU A 428 -16.34 -6.24 4.62
N ASP A 429 -15.03 -5.96 4.76
CA ASP A 429 -14.53 -4.78 5.49
C ASP A 429 -15.09 -3.49 4.87
N LEU A 430 -15.05 -3.38 3.53
CA LEU A 430 -15.60 -2.21 2.82
C LEU A 430 -17.11 -2.08 2.98
N ALA A 431 -17.84 -3.20 3.04
CA ALA A 431 -19.27 -3.20 3.26
C ALA A 431 -19.65 -2.69 4.65
N GLU A 432 -18.89 -3.07 5.70
CA GLU A 432 -19.06 -2.55 7.06
C GLU A 432 -18.79 -1.05 7.16
N ILE A 433 -17.66 -0.58 6.60
CA ILE A 433 -17.33 0.84 6.57
C ILE A 433 -18.41 1.65 5.82
N LYS A 434 -18.96 1.09 4.76
CA LYS A 434 -20.07 1.71 4.03
C LYS A 434 -21.33 1.83 4.89
N GLU A 435 -21.72 0.78 5.63
CA GLU A 435 -22.85 0.83 6.54
C GLU A 435 -22.60 1.83 7.69
N GLU A 436 -21.37 1.93 8.18
CA GLU A 436 -20.96 2.94 9.16
C GLU A 436 -21.15 4.36 8.63
N LEU A 437 -20.72 4.65 7.40
CA LEU A 437 -20.91 5.96 6.75
C LEU A 437 -22.37 6.29 6.50
N ILE A 438 -23.21 5.29 6.21
CA ILE A 438 -24.67 5.45 6.06
C ILE A 438 -25.29 5.78 7.42
N HIS A 439 -24.93 5.04 8.47
CA HIS A 439 -25.46 5.24 9.83
C HIS A 439 -25.08 6.62 10.38
N SER A 440 -23.87 7.09 10.10
CA SER A 440 -23.36 8.40 10.52
C SER A 440 -23.79 9.56 9.60
N GLY A 441 -24.62 9.31 8.58
CA GLY A 441 -25.23 10.33 7.72
C GLY A 441 -24.35 10.88 6.60
N TYR A 442 -23.15 10.36 6.39
CA TYR A 442 -22.25 10.77 5.30
C TYR A 442 -22.62 10.17 3.93
N MET A 443 -23.41 9.09 3.93
CA MET A 443 -23.94 8.46 2.72
C MET A 443 -25.44 8.23 2.80
N ARG A 444 -26.12 8.32 1.65
CA ARG A 444 -27.53 7.93 1.54
C ARG A 444 -27.66 6.44 1.28
N ARG A 445 -28.57 5.76 1.96
CA ARG A 445 -28.90 4.36 1.70
C ARG A 445 -29.58 4.26 0.34
N LYS A 446 -28.95 3.55 -0.63
CA LYS A 446 -29.67 3.16 -1.86
C LYS A 446 -30.67 2.06 -1.49
N PHE A 447 -31.90 2.17 -1.96
CA PHE A 447 -32.95 1.17 -1.71
C PHE A 447 -32.55 -0.18 -2.33
N THR A 448 -31.94 -1.04 -1.55
CA THR A 448 -31.74 -2.45 -1.90
C THR A 448 -32.53 -3.31 -0.91
N LYS A 449 -33.39 -4.20 -1.44
CA LYS A 449 -34.32 -5.04 -0.65
C LYS A 449 -33.64 -6.13 0.23
N LYS A 450 -32.30 -6.26 0.23
CA LYS A 450 -31.59 -7.25 1.06
C LYS A 450 -30.76 -6.57 2.13
N LYS A 451 -31.12 -6.76 3.41
CA LYS A 451 -30.19 -6.57 4.52
C LYS A 451 -29.11 -7.64 4.40
N VAL A 452 -27.93 -7.25 3.99
CA VAL A 452 -26.75 -8.13 4.07
C VAL A 452 -26.40 -8.23 5.55
N LYS A 453 -26.60 -9.40 6.17
CA LYS A 453 -26.03 -9.69 7.50
C LYS A 453 -24.51 -9.88 7.28
N ILE A 454 -23.75 -8.85 7.48
CA ILE A 454 -22.30 -8.90 7.43
C ILE A 454 -21.86 -9.49 8.77
N LYS A 455 -21.31 -10.72 8.73
CA LYS A 455 -20.63 -11.36 9.86
C LYS A 455 -19.13 -11.25 9.59
N ASN A 456 -18.56 -10.09 9.83
CA ASN A 456 -17.12 -9.90 9.72
C ASN A 456 -16.53 -9.96 11.14
N LYS A 457 -15.47 -10.75 11.33
CA LYS A 457 -14.81 -10.91 12.63
C LYS A 457 -13.68 -9.90 12.77
N PRO A 458 -13.34 -9.43 14.00
CA PRO A 458 -12.12 -8.69 14.26
C PRO A 458 -10.90 -9.54 13.91
N LEU A 459 -9.74 -8.92 13.75
CA LEU A 459 -8.49 -9.66 13.61
C LEU A 459 -8.17 -10.35 14.93
N HIS A 460 -7.64 -11.56 14.86
CA HIS A 460 -7.34 -12.38 16.01
C HIS A 460 -5.86 -12.81 15.98
N TYR A 461 -5.12 -12.47 17.02
CA TYR A 461 -3.71 -12.78 17.20
C TYR A 461 -3.49 -13.62 18.46
N LEU A 462 -2.40 -14.38 18.47
CA LEU A 462 -1.91 -15.04 19.65
C LEU A 462 -0.59 -14.40 20.06
N SER A 463 -0.49 -13.98 21.33
CA SER A 463 0.77 -13.49 21.88
C SER A 463 1.80 -14.61 21.99
N SER A 464 3.06 -14.27 22.11
CA SER A 464 4.13 -15.25 22.37
C SER A 464 3.94 -16.03 23.68
N ASP A 465 3.17 -15.46 24.61
CA ASP A 465 2.84 -16.08 25.90
C ASP A 465 1.50 -16.84 25.86
N GLY A 466 0.86 -16.94 24.68
CA GLY A 466 -0.38 -17.72 24.47
C GLY A 466 -1.68 -16.98 24.78
N TYR A 467 -1.66 -15.64 24.96
CA TYR A 467 -2.87 -14.86 25.17
C TYR A 467 -3.51 -14.42 23.85
N HIS A 468 -4.84 -14.43 23.83
CA HIS A 468 -5.61 -14.01 22.67
C HIS A 468 -5.75 -12.49 22.60
N ILE A 469 -5.34 -11.91 21.47
CA ILE A 469 -5.39 -10.48 21.20
C ILE A 469 -6.34 -10.24 20.02
N TYR A 470 -7.28 -9.33 20.19
CA TYR A 470 -8.28 -8.99 19.17
C TYR A 470 -8.13 -7.54 18.74
N VAL A 471 -8.22 -7.28 17.44
CA VAL A 471 -8.06 -5.94 16.84
C VAL A 471 -9.28 -5.61 15.99
N GLY A 472 -9.92 -4.48 16.29
CA GLY A 472 -11.05 -3.99 15.51
C GLY A 472 -10.61 -3.38 14.18
N LYS A 473 -11.32 -3.69 13.09
CA LYS A 473 -10.99 -3.23 11.73
C LYS A 473 -11.68 -1.91 11.35
N ASN A 474 -12.70 -1.50 12.09
CA ASN A 474 -13.47 -0.28 11.89
C ASN A 474 -14.12 0.15 13.21
N ASN A 475 -14.75 1.33 13.24
CA ASN A 475 -15.31 1.88 14.47
C ASN A 475 -16.48 1.08 15.03
N LEU A 476 -17.26 0.40 14.20
CA LEU A 476 -18.35 -0.48 14.67
C LEU A 476 -17.78 -1.72 15.39
N GLN A 477 -16.72 -2.30 14.82
CA GLN A 477 -16.01 -3.41 15.47
C GLN A 477 -15.26 -2.95 16.72
N ASN A 478 -14.67 -1.76 16.73
CA ASN A 478 -14.04 -1.17 17.90
C ASN A 478 -15.04 -1.05 19.07
N ASP A 479 -16.26 -0.57 18.79
CA ASP A 479 -17.33 -0.49 19.78
C ASP A 479 -17.73 -1.89 20.29
N TRP A 480 -18.03 -2.80 19.37
CA TRP A 480 -18.41 -4.17 19.71
C TRP A 480 -17.33 -4.87 20.54
N LEU A 481 -16.08 -4.76 20.10
CA LEU A 481 -14.93 -5.37 20.78
C LEU A 481 -14.76 -4.84 22.21
N THR A 482 -14.91 -3.53 22.40
CA THR A 482 -14.72 -2.88 23.70
C THR A 482 -15.90 -3.07 24.63
N PHE A 483 -17.16 -2.97 24.14
CA PHE A 483 -18.32 -2.87 25.03
C PHE A 483 -19.17 -4.13 25.11
N GLU A 484 -19.10 -5.03 24.11
CA GLU A 484 -19.88 -6.26 24.08
C GLU A 484 -19.02 -7.51 24.26
N PHE A 485 -17.82 -7.54 23.65
CA PHE A 485 -16.93 -8.70 23.66
C PHE A 485 -16.00 -8.73 24.88
N ALA A 486 -15.31 -7.62 25.17
CA ALA A 486 -14.36 -7.57 26.27
C ALA A 486 -15.04 -7.57 27.63
N VAL A 487 -14.47 -8.30 28.61
CA VAL A 487 -14.91 -8.33 30.00
C VAL A 487 -14.09 -7.35 30.87
N GLY A 488 -14.56 -7.06 32.08
CA GLY A 488 -14.03 -5.97 32.91
C GLY A 488 -12.53 -5.98 33.16
N ASN A 489 -11.92 -7.16 33.30
CA ASN A 489 -10.49 -7.33 33.59
C ASN A 489 -9.61 -7.49 32.33
N ASP A 490 -10.19 -7.51 31.13
CA ASP A 490 -9.41 -7.51 29.90
C ASP A 490 -8.70 -6.18 29.71
N TRP A 491 -7.53 -6.21 29.09
CA TRP A 491 -6.75 -5.01 28.80
C TRP A 491 -7.12 -4.45 27.43
N TRP A 492 -7.35 -3.14 27.40
CA TRP A 492 -7.67 -2.35 26.21
C TRP A 492 -6.49 -1.44 25.86
N PHE A 493 -6.13 -1.35 24.58
CA PHE A 493 -5.02 -0.56 24.04
C PHE A 493 -5.49 0.30 22.88
N HIS A 494 -4.91 1.50 22.74
CA HIS A 494 -5.14 2.38 21.60
C HIS A 494 -4.00 3.37 21.43
N ALA A 495 -3.69 3.76 20.17
CA ALA A 495 -2.71 4.80 19.88
C ALA A 495 -3.17 6.17 20.40
N LYS A 496 -2.37 6.80 21.24
CA LYS A 496 -2.72 8.04 21.93
C LYS A 496 -2.87 9.19 20.94
N ASN A 497 -3.96 9.95 21.05
CA ASN A 497 -4.26 11.09 20.20
C ASN A 497 -4.20 10.82 18.69
N THR A 498 -4.30 9.59 18.28
CA THR A 498 -4.13 9.15 16.87
C THR A 498 -5.26 8.20 16.50
N PRO A 499 -5.94 8.39 15.36
CA PRO A 499 -6.93 7.44 14.87
C PRO A 499 -6.35 6.04 14.69
N GLY A 500 -7.05 5.02 15.19
CA GLY A 500 -6.58 3.63 15.15
C GLY A 500 -7.61 2.62 15.62
N SER A 501 -7.19 1.37 15.67
CA SER A 501 -7.98 0.25 16.14
C SER A 501 -7.98 0.15 17.67
N HIS A 502 -9.10 -0.28 18.24
CA HIS A 502 -9.10 -0.80 19.60
C HIS A 502 -8.47 -2.21 19.58
N VAL A 503 -7.53 -2.43 20.47
CA VAL A 503 -6.91 -3.73 20.69
C VAL A 503 -7.31 -4.21 22.08
N VAL A 504 -7.77 -5.46 22.17
CA VAL A 504 -8.20 -6.07 23.43
C VAL A 504 -7.45 -7.38 23.65
N VAL A 505 -6.83 -7.52 24.81
CA VAL A 505 -6.20 -8.75 25.28
C VAL A 505 -7.13 -9.44 26.26
N ARG A 506 -7.50 -10.70 25.97
CA ARG A 506 -8.31 -11.54 26.87
C ARG A 506 -7.42 -12.12 27.96
N THR A 507 -7.64 -11.71 29.19
CA THR A 507 -6.82 -12.17 30.33
C THR A 507 -7.30 -13.48 30.94
N ASN A 508 -8.59 -13.80 30.79
CA ASN A 508 -9.24 -14.93 31.47
C ASN A 508 -9.06 -14.92 33.01
N GLY A 509 -8.68 -13.77 33.58
CA GLY A 509 -8.44 -13.59 35.01
C GLY A 509 -6.98 -13.67 35.42
N ASP A 510 -6.07 -13.93 34.48
CA ASP A 510 -4.62 -14.01 34.74
C ASP A 510 -3.96 -12.62 34.68
N GLU A 511 -2.81 -12.49 35.33
CA GLU A 511 -1.93 -11.33 35.17
C GLU A 511 -1.13 -11.46 33.88
N LEU A 512 -1.13 -10.41 33.05
CA LEU A 512 -0.45 -10.45 31.74
C LEU A 512 1.05 -10.22 31.89
N PRO A 513 1.90 -11.01 31.17
CA PRO A 513 3.34 -10.74 31.07
C PRO A 513 3.64 -9.44 30.30
N ASP A 514 4.75 -8.77 30.64
CA ASP A 514 5.20 -7.53 29.99
C ASP A 514 5.30 -7.68 28.47
N ARG A 515 5.78 -8.83 27.99
CA ARG A 515 5.90 -9.12 26.56
C ARG A 515 4.54 -9.08 25.84
N THR A 516 3.48 -9.59 26.46
CA THR A 516 2.13 -9.53 25.90
C THR A 516 1.63 -8.08 25.83
N PHE A 517 1.98 -7.20 26.81
CA PHE A 517 1.70 -5.76 26.75
C PHE A 517 2.41 -5.09 25.58
N GLU A 518 3.69 -5.40 25.35
CA GLU A 518 4.44 -4.88 24.21
C GLU A 518 3.84 -5.33 22.87
N GLU A 519 3.52 -6.60 22.74
CA GLU A 519 2.92 -7.18 21.51
C GLU A 519 1.55 -6.55 21.20
N ALA A 520 0.70 -6.37 22.21
CA ALA A 520 -0.58 -5.67 22.05
C ALA A 520 -0.40 -4.19 21.70
N GLY A 521 0.60 -3.54 22.30
CA GLY A 521 0.99 -2.16 21.98
C GLY A 521 1.45 -2.01 20.54
N ARG A 522 2.30 -2.93 20.04
CA ARG A 522 2.74 -2.96 18.63
C ARG A 522 1.57 -3.13 17.66
N LEU A 523 0.62 -4.01 17.99
CA LEU A 523 -0.61 -4.14 17.19
C LEU A 523 -1.43 -2.85 17.19
N ALA A 524 -1.56 -2.15 18.32
CA ALA A 524 -2.27 -0.87 18.38
C ALA A 524 -1.54 0.22 17.56
N ALA A 525 -0.20 0.25 17.57
CA ALA A 525 0.60 1.14 16.74
C ALA A 525 0.44 0.82 15.25
N TYR A 526 0.56 -0.45 14.88
CA TYR A 526 0.47 -0.92 13.50
C TYR A 526 -0.91 -0.65 12.86
N TYR A 527 -1.99 -0.86 13.62
CA TYR A 527 -3.36 -0.60 13.16
C TYR A 527 -3.84 0.81 13.48
N SER A 528 -2.93 1.79 13.44
CA SER A 528 -3.21 3.21 13.60
C SER A 528 -2.66 4.04 12.44
N LYS A 529 -3.02 5.32 12.42
CA LYS A 529 -2.44 6.31 11.48
C LYS A 529 -0.92 6.53 11.72
N ALA A 530 -0.41 6.14 12.89
CA ALA A 530 1.01 6.23 13.24
C ALA A 530 1.84 5.00 12.77
N ARG A 531 1.27 4.13 11.95
CA ARG A 531 1.96 2.97 11.36
C ARG A 531 3.26 3.40 10.67
N GLY A 532 4.34 2.65 10.90
CA GLY A 532 5.69 2.96 10.40
C GLY A 532 6.47 3.92 11.29
N GLY A 533 5.90 4.36 12.41
CA GLY A 533 6.60 5.15 13.41
C GLY A 533 7.47 4.29 14.33
N GLU A 534 8.69 4.74 14.61
CA GLU A 534 9.62 4.08 15.54
C GLU A 534 9.25 4.31 17.02
N LYS A 535 8.49 5.38 17.30
CA LYS A 535 8.09 5.78 18.67
C LYS A 535 6.62 6.21 18.65
N VAL A 536 5.74 5.25 18.85
CA VAL A 536 4.29 5.48 18.94
C VAL A 536 3.86 5.38 20.40
N GLU A 537 3.18 6.40 20.90
CA GLU A 537 2.64 6.41 22.26
C GLU A 537 1.29 5.66 22.27
N ILE A 538 1.19 4.61 23.09
CA ILE A 538 0.02 3.76 23.22
C ILE A 538 -0.54 3.90 24.63
N ASP A 539 -1.79 4.28 24.73
CA ASP A 539 -2.53 4.23 25.98
C ASP A 539 -3.12 2.84 26.19
N TYR A 540 -3.00 2.32 27.42
CA TYR A 540 -3.61 1.06 27.79
C TYR A 540 -4.21 1.10 29.19
N ILE A 541 -5.30 0.36 29.39
CA ILE A 541 -6.07 0.37 30.63
C ILE A 541 -6.97 -0.87 30.67
N GLU A 542 -7.35 -1.32 31.89
CA GLU A 542 -8.37 -2.35 32.03
C GLU A 542 -9.73 -1.84 31.47
N LYS A 543 -10.42 -2.69 30.73
CA LYS A 543 -11.67 -2.36 30.05
C LYS A 543 -12.74 -1.74 30.97
N LYS A 544 -12.82 -2.14 32.24
CA LYS A 544 -13.78 -1.60 33.22
C LYS A 544 -13.71 -0.07 33.37
N HIS A 545 -12.57 0.56 33.04
CA HIS A 545 -12.36 2.00 33.10
C HIS A 545 -12.63 2.73 31.78
N VAL A 546 -12.89 2.00 30.70
CA VAL A 546 -13.25 2.57 29.39
C VAL A 546 -14.75 2.78 29.31
N LYS A 547 -15.19 4.00 29.00
CA LYS A 547 -16.60 4.38 28.93
C LYS A 547 -16.95 4.99 27.58
N LYS A 548 -18.20 4.79 27.16
CA LYS A 548 -18.77 5.45 25.99
C LYS A 548 -19.67 6.60 26.43
N PRO A 549 -19.37 7.86 26.07
CA PRO A 549 -20.28 8.97 26.33
C PRO A 549 -21.62 8.78 25.61
N LYS A 550 -22.69 9.27 26.23
CA LYS A 550 -24.05 9.20 25.64
C LYS A 550 -24.08 10.01 24.34
N GLY A 551 -24.47 9.38 23.23
CA GLY A 551 -24.56 10.02 21.91
C GLY A 551 -23.24 10.11 21.15
N ALA A 552 -22.13 9.58 21.69
CA ALA A 552 -20.85 9.56 21.00
C ALA A 552 -20.89 8.69 19.73
N LYS A 553 -20.12 9.10 18.73
CA LYS A 553 -19.96 8.35 17.48
C LYS A 553 -19.32 6.97 17.70
N PRO A 554 -19.50 6.01 16.77
CA PRO A 554 -18.82 4.73 16.84
C PRO A 554 -17.30 4.90 16.99
N GLY A 555 -16.66 4.04 17.80
CA GLY A 555 -15.22 4.08 18.07
C GLY A 555 -14.77 5.14 19.07
N PHE A 556 -15.64 6.06 19.51
CA PHE A 556 -15.26 7.08 20.46
C PHE A 556 -15.42 6.58 21.90
N VAL A 557 -14.37 6.72 22.71
CA VAL A 557 -14.32 6.30 24.12
C VAL A 557 -13.67 7.38 24.98
N VAL A 558 -13.96 7.35 26.29
CA VAL A 558 -13.28 8.18 27.30
C VAL A 558 -12.75 7.31 28.43
N TYR A 559 -11.57 7.68 28.91
CA TYR A 559 -10.89 7.10 30.07
C TYR A 559 -10.07 8.18 30.77
N TYR A 560 -9.78 8.05 32.06
CA TYR A 560 -9.18 9.13 32.85
C TYR A 560 -7.86 8.73 33.55
N THR A 561 -7.64 7.45 33.78
CA THR A 561 -6.46 6.93 34.50
C THR A 561 -5.86 5.79 33.70
N ASN A 562 -5.12 6.14 32.66
CA ASN A 562 -4.46 5.15 31.80
C ASN A 562 -2.97 5.06 32.11
N TYR A 563 -2.38 3.96 31.69
CA TYR A 563 -0.96 3.80 31.50
C TYR A 563 -0.61 4.12 30.06
N SER A 564 0.64 4.49 29.80
CA SER A 564 1.14 4.72 28.44
C SER A 564 2.47 4.02 28.27
N LEU A 565 2.69 3.46 27.08
CA LEU A 565 3.97 2.90 26.64
C LEU A 565 4.38 3.52 25.31
N ILE A 566 5.67 3.57 25.05
CA ILE A 566 6.21 4.03 23.76
C ILE A 566 6.81 2.82 23.07
N ILE A 567 6.31 2.50 21.87
CA ILE A 567 6.69 1.30 21.14
C ILE A 567 6.80 1.60 19.64
N ASP A 568 7.54 0.76 18.92
CA ASP A 568 7.52 0.76 17.45
C ASP A 568 6.22 0.09 16.92
N SER A 569 6.01 0.22 15.62
CA SER A 569 4.84 -0.38 14.93
C SER A 569 5.17 -1.71 14.24
N ASP A 570 6.32 -2.32 14.55
CA ASP A 570 6.69 -3.62 13.99
C ASP A 570 6.00 -4.75 14.76
N ILE A 571 5.13 -5.48 14.09
CA ILE A 571 4.42 -6.62 14.69
C ILE A 571 5.25 -7.91 14.69
N GLY A 572 6.44 -7.91 14.07
CA GLY A 572 7.37 -9.04 14.07
C GLY A 572 6.71 -10.35 13.63
N ASP A 573 6.94 -11.41 14.40
CA ASP A 573 6.43 -12.76 14.13
C ASP A 573 5.02 -13.04 14.67
N LEU A 574 4.28 -12.01 15.11
CA LEU A 574 2.91 -12.19 15.61
C LEU A 574 2.00 -12.75 14.51
N LYS A 575 1.51 -13.95 14.72
CA LYS A 575 0.66 -14.67 13.76
C LYS A 575 -0.81 -14.38 13.99
N GLU A 576 -1.49 -13.96 12.93
CA GLU A 576 -2.94 -13.95 12.91
C GLU A 576 -3.46 -15.38 12.87
N ILE A 577 -4.42 -15.68 13.73
CA ILE A 577 -5.12 -16.95 13.76
C ILE A 577 -6.33 -16.82 12.83
N SER A 578 -6.39 -17.70 11.83
CA SER A 578 -7.59 -17.87 11.01
C SER A 578 -8.54 -18.80 11.77
N ASP A 579 -9.65 -18.25 12.30
CA ASP A 579 -10.74 -19.03 12.89
C ASP A 579 -11.64 -19.70 11.84
#